data_2940457682b5bc89009b52333df1d701
#
_entry.id   2940457682b5bc89009b52333df1d701
#
_cell.length_a   1.000
_cell.length_b   1.000
_cell.length_c   1.000
_cell.angle_alpha   90.00
_cell.angle_beta   90.00
_cell.angle_gamma   90.00
#
_symmetry.space_group_name_H-M   'P 1'
#
loop_
_entity.id
_entity.type
_entity.pdbx_description
1 polymer ?
#
loop_
_entity_poly.entity_id
_entity_poly.type
_entity_poly.pdbx_seq_one_letter_code
_entity_poly.pdbx_strand_id
1 'polypeptide(L)'
;KFEYESFNLYEGVNYGIYSMSSSEITGFNHQFSSNIDIPINKELKFNILLSYSPSSVLKSVNLQDLYTSTTNLINANSLGDFVEVNLEERGLKSTELSVPKKITYGVGLGDMNKWFVGAQIEKKFSSNFKNEFLDINNVEYRDSESISIGASYIPEYTSLTSFWKRVVYRFGIKNEKKSIIVNNLPINQFSLNLGVGFPLAGLSKANVGIEFGQIGEENGLILKENYFALRLGLSL
;
A
#
# COMPACT_ATOMS: atom_id res chain seq x y z
N LYS A 1 1.90 8.98 -13.04
CA LYS A 1 3.21 8.69 -13.63
C LYS A 1 3.97 7.82 -12.65
N PHE A 2 4.57 6.75 -13.13
CA PHE A 2 5.47 5.85 -12.41
C PHE A 2 6.84 5.95 -13.04
N GLU A 3 7.90 6.01 -12.22
CA GLU A 3 9.29 6.08 -12.69
C GLU A 3 10.09 4.97 -12.02
N TYR A 4 10.94 4.31 -12.77
CA TYR A 4 11.84 3.27 -12.32
C TYR A 4 13.23 3.53 -12.88
N GLU A 5 14.23 3.44 -12.02
CA GLU A 5 15.62 3.67 -12.34
C GLU A 5 16.44 2.42 -12.00
N SER A 6 17.37 2.06 -12.88
CA SER A 6 18.32 0.99 -12.64
C SER A 6 19.70 1.34 -13.15
N PHE A 7 20.72 0.82 -12.49
CA PHE A 7 22.11 1.00 -12.87
C PHE A 7 22.78 -0.36 -12.97
N ASN A 8 23.40 -0.64 -14.13
CA ASN A 8 24.13 -1.87 -14.39
C ASN A 8 25.58 -1.57 -14.70
N LEU A 9 26.51 -2.16 -13.93
CA LEU A 9 27.94 -2.20 -14.22
C LEU A 9 28.28 -3.49 -14.96
N TYR A 10 29.14 -3.37 -15.97
CA TYR A 10 29.65 -4.51 -16.71
C TYR A 10 31.11 -4.74 -16.34
N GLU A 11 31.48 -6.00 -16.07
CA GLU A 11 32.88 -6.37 -15.79
C GLU A 11 33.81 -6.00 -16.95
N GLY A 12 34.94 -5.38 -16.62
CA GLY A 12 35.96 -4.99 -17.61
C GLY A 12 35.70 -3.69 -18.35
N VAL A 13 34.65 -2.96 -17.99
CA VAL A 13 34.32 -1.65 -18.59
C VAL A 13 34.24 -0.59 -17.50
N ASN A 14 34.84 0.58 -17.72
CA ASN A 14 34.79 1.70 -16.77
C ASN A 14 33.51 2.50 -16.81
N TYR A 15 32.50 2.01 -17.55
CA TYR A 15 31.21 2.66 -17.73
C TYR A 15 30.10 1.69 -17.36
N GLY A 16 29.06 2.22 -16.73
CA GLY A 16 27.80 1.53 -16.50
C GLY A 16 26.70 2.11 -17.40
N ILE A 17 25.59 1.36 -17.51
CA ILE A 17 24.35 1.83 -18.16
C ILE A 17 23.36 2.17 -17.07
N TYR A 18 22.93 3.41 -17.06
CA TYR A 18 21.81 3.89 -16.26
C TYR A 18 20.54 3.91 -17.12
N SER A 19 19.53 3.19 -16.70
CA SER A 19 18.24 3.13 -17.38
C SER A 19 17.19 3.88 -16.57
N MET A 20 16.54 4.83 -17.19
CA MET A 20 15.40 5.55 -16.67
C MET A 20 14.15 5.13 -17.43
N SER A 21 13.22 4.51 -16.74
CA SER A 21 11.97 4.03 -17.31
C SER A 21 10.80 4.79 -16.69
N SER A 22 9.86 5.26 -17.48
CA SER A 22 8.66 5.90 -17.00
C SER A 22 7.40 5.36 -17.65
N SER A 23 6.31 5.31 -16.90
CA SER A 23 5.00 4.87 -17.37
C SER A 23 3.93 5.87 -16.98
N GLU A 24 3.10 6.26 -17.93
CA GLU A 24 1.86 7.00 -17.68
C GLU A 24 0.69 6.03 -17.77
N ILE A 25 0.02 5.82 -16.63
CA ILE A 25 -1.05 4.83 -16.51
C ILE A 25 -2.38 5.55 -16.48
N THR A 26 -3.29 5.17 -17.38
CA THR A 26 -4.64 5.75 -17.50
C THR A 26 -5.70 4.67 -17.55
N GLY A 27 -6.88 4.96 -16.99
CA GLY A 27 -8.02 4.03 -17.02
C GLY A 27 -8.91 4.20 -15.81
N PHE A 28 -9.85 3.28 -15.65
CA PHE A 28 -10.83 3.28 -14.57
C PHE A 28 -10.68 2.04 -13.70
N ASN A 29 -10.72 2.27 -12.38
CA ASN A 29 -10.82 1.21 -11.40
C ASN A 29 -12.06 1.45 -10.55
N HIS A 30 -12.85 0.41 -10.31
CA HIS A 30 -14.10 0.49 -9.58
C HIS A 30 -14.01 -0.28 -8.28
N GLN A 31 -14.61 0.28 -7.23
CA GLN A 31 -14.76 -0.41 -5.95
C GLN A 31 -16.19 -0.21 -5.44
N PHE A 32 -16.84 -1.30 -5.10
CA PHE A 32 -18.17 -1.32 -4.50
C PHE A 32 -18.01 -1.71 -3.03
N SER A 33 -18.57 -0.92 -2.14
CA SER A 33 -18.48 -1.19 -0.70
C SER A 33 -19.84 -1.00 -0.05
N SER A 34 -20.20 -1.91 0.83
CA SER A 34 -21.40 -1.86 1.65
C SER A 34 -21.01 -2.02 3.11
N ASN A 35 -21.56 -1.15 3.95
CA ASN A 35 -21.43 -1.21 5.39
C ASN A 35 -22.83 -1.29 6.00
N ILE A 36 -23.11 -2.36 6.73
CA ILE A 36 -24.43 -2.66 7.29
C ILE A 36 -24.32 -2.65 8.81
N ASP A 37 -25.07 -1.76 9.46
CA ASP A 37 -25.20 -1.71 10.91
C ASP A 37 -26.49 -2.41 11.34
N ILE A 38 -26.36 -3.47 12.12
CA ILE A 38 -27.49 -4.23 12.69
C ILE A 38 -27.59 -3.85 14.17
N PRO A 39 -28.64 -3.13 14.60
CA PRO A 39 -28.81 -2.80 16.00
C PRO A 39 -29.15 -4.07 16.81
N ILE A 40 -28.35 -4.37 17.82
CA ILE A 40 -28.63 -5.43 18.80
C ILE A 40 -29.50 -4.90 19.92
N ASN A 41 -29.20 -3.68 20.37
CA ASN A 41 -30.00 -2.93 21.33
C ASN A 41 -29.83 -1.41 21.09
N LYS A 42 -30.28 -0.56 22.03
CA LYS A 42 -30.25 0.91 21.87
C LYS A 42 -28.83 1.47 21.75
N GLU A 43 -27.82 0.81 22.27
CA GLU A 43 -26.43 1.28 22.28
C GLU A 43 -25.51 0.41 21.41
N LEU A 44 -25.73 -0.90 21.38
CA LEU A 44 -24.85 -1.87 20.75
C LEU A 44 -25.28 -2.17 19.30
N LYS A 45 -24.33 -2.11 18.39
CA LYS A 45 -24.51 -2.46 16.97
C LYS A 45 -23.51 -3.53 16.55
N PHE A 46 -23.99 -4.44 15.72
CA PHE A 46 -23.16 -5.33 14.95
C PHE A 46 -22.96 -4.75 13.54
N ASN A 47 -21.73 -4.68 13.09
CA ASN A 47 -21.35 -4.10 11.82
C ASN A 47 -20.84 -5.17 10.86
N ILE A 48 -21.26 -5.13 9.61
CA ILE A 48 -20.77 -5.99 8.52
C ILE A 48 -20.25 -5.10 7.41
N LEU A 49 -18.99 -5.28 7.03
CA LEU A 49 -18.35 -4.64 5.89
C LEU A 49 -18.15 -5.67 4.78
N LEU A 50 -18.61 -5.33 3.59
CA LEU A 50 -18.33 -6.05 2.35
C LEU A 50 -17.77 -5.06 1.33
N SER A 51 -16.64 -5.38 0.71
CA SER A 51 -16.09 -4.58 -0.36
C SER A 51 -15.57 -5.46 -1.48
N TYR A 52 -15.85 -5.08 -2.70
CA TYR A 52 -15.46 -5.78 -3.91
C TYR A 52 -14.90 -4.80 -4.94
N SER A 53 -13.68 -5.05 -5.39
CA SER A 53 -13.06 -4.35 -6.52
C SER A 53 -12.82 -5.39 -7.62
N PRO A 54 -13.54 -5.34 -8.75
CA PRO A 54 -13.28 -6.24 -9.88
C PRO A 54 -11.88 -6.00 -10.45
N SER A 55 -11.37 -6.96 -11.19
CA SER A 55 -10.18 -6.72 -12.01
C SER A 55 -10.49 -5.66 -13.06
N SER A 56 -9.54 -4.79 -13.34
CA SER A 56 -9.62 -3.80 -14.40
C SER A 56 -8.34 -3.77 -15.21
N VAL A 57 -8.43 -3.36 -16.46
CA VAL A 57 -7.29 -3.20 -17.34
C VAL A 57 -7.06 -1.71 -17.55
N LEU A 58 -5.84 -1.27 -17.27
CA LEU A 58 -5.39 0.10 -17.45
C LEU A 58 -4.42 0.16 -18.62
N LYS A 59 -4.45 1.25 -19.39
CA LYS A 59 -3.49 1.51 -20.44
C LYS A 59 -2.24 2.13 -19.84
N SER A 60 -1.07 1.60 -20.20
CA SER A 60 0.24 2.15 -19.84
C SER A 60 0.96 2.64 -21.09
N VAL A 61 1.36 3.90 -21.10
CA VAL A 61 2.24 4.47 -22.12
C VAL A 61 3.62 4.60 -21.51
N ASN A 62 4.61 3.98 -22.15
CA ASN A 62 5.93 3.76 -21.58
C ASN A 62 7.01 4.50 -22.36
N LEU A 63 8.03 4.97 -21.64
CA LEU A 63 9.25 5.58 -22.18
C LEU A 63 10.44 4.97 -21.44
N GLN A 64 11.54 4.77 -22.14
CA GLN A 64 12.79 4.28 -21.57
C GLN A 64 13.98 5.01 -22.22
N ASP A 65 14.80 5.61 -21.37
CA ASP A 65 16.04 6.27 -21.75
C ASP A 65 17.23 5.53 -21.15
N LEU A 66 18.27 5.34 -21.92
CA LEU A 66 19.53 4.76 -21.49
C LEU A 66 20.61 5.83 -21.52
N TYR A 67 21.34 5.95 -20.41
CA TYR A 67 22.46 6.88 -20.25
C TYR A 67 23.74 6.09 -19.99
N THR A 68 24.85 6.55 -20.54
CA THR A 68 26.15 6.09 -20.10
C THR A 68 26.55 6.82 -18.82
N SER A 69 27.14 6.13 -17.86
CA SER A 69 27.61 6.73 -16.60
C SER A 69 28.92 6.12 -16.18
N THR A 70 29.83 6.94 -15.67
CA THR A 70 31.13 6.52 -15.14
C THR A 70 31.09 6.15 -13.65
N THR A 71 29.96 6.33 -13.00
CA THR A 71 29.80 6.11 -11.56
C THR A 71 28.38 5.67 -11.22
N ASN A 72 28.23 4.93 -10.16
CA ASN A 72 26.94 4.58 -9.57
C ASN A 72 26.32 5.73 -8.74
N LEU A 73 27.06 6.82 -8.52
CA LEU A 73 26.53 8.05 -7.92
C LEU A 73 25.99 8.95 -9.03
N ILE A 74 24.69 8.81 -9.29
CA ILE A 74 24.03 9.51 -10.37
C ILE A 74 23.66 10.91 -9.92
N ASN A 75 24.33 11.87 -10.54
CA ASN A 75 23.92 13.28 -10.51
C ASN A 75 23.89 13.80 -11.94
N ALA A 76 23.28 14.94 -12.17
CA ALA A 76 23.12 15.50 -13.51
C ALA A 76 24.43 15.67 -14.30
N ASN A 77 25.59 15.75 -13.60
CA ASN A 77 26.90 15.92 -14.20
C ASN A 77 27.62 14.58 -14.49
N SER A 78 27.08 13.45 -14.01
CA SER A 78 27.67 12.12 -14.20
C SER A 78 27.04 11.32 -15.34
N LEU A 79 25.93 11.80 -15.89
CA LEU A 79 25.26 11.21 -17.04
C LEU A 79 25.95 11.68 -18.33
N GLY A 80 26.36 10.72 -19.15
CA GLY A 80 26.89 10.97 -20.49
C GLY A 80 25.79 11.01 -21.54
N ASP A 81 26.13 10.56 -22.76
CA ASP A 81 25.18 10.49 -23.86
C ASP A 81 23.97 9.63 -23.51
N PHE A 82 22.80 10.07 -23.96
CA PHE A 82 21.58 9.31 -23.77
C PHE A 82 21.03 8.77 -25.09
N VAL A 83 20.38 7.63 -25.01
CA VAL A 83 19.69 7.01 -26.16
C VAL A 83 18.27 6.66 -25.70
N GLU A 84 17.27 7.20 -26.39
CA GLU A 84 15.89 6.78 -26.24
C GLU A 84 15.71 5.37 -26.83
N VAL A 85 15.17 4.46 -26.05
CA VAL A 85 14.91 3.08 -26.51
C VAL A 85 13.67 3.07 -27.39
N ASN A 86 13.80 2.52 -28.60
CA ASN A 86 12.66 2.35 -29.49
C ASN A 86 11.72 1.24 -28.97
N LEU A 87 10.86 1.61 -28.05
CA LEU A 87 9.85 0.72 -27.45
C LEU A 87 8.75 0.32 -28.45
N GLU A 88 8.57 1.07 -29.54
CA GLU A 88 7.56 0.79 -30.57
C GLU A 88 7.88 -0.50 -31.33
N GLU A 89 9.12 -0.68 -31.74
CA GLU A 89 9.59 -1.91 -32.40
C GLU A 89 9.50 -3.14 -31.49
N ARG A 90 9.59 -2.93 -30.20
CA ARG A 90 9.47 -3.99 -29.18
C ARG A 90 8.02 -4.25 -28.75
N GLY A 91 7.05 -3.47 -29.23
CA GLY A 91 5.65 -3.55 -28.80
C GLY A 91 5.41 -3.09 -27.35
N LEU A 92 6.38 -2.39 -26.73
CA LEU A 92 6.33 -2.01 -25.30
C LEU A 92 5.96 -0.55 -25.07
N LYS A 93 5.83 0.28 -26.13
CA LYS A 93 5.45 1.69 -26.01
C LYS A 93 4.06 1.88 -25.39
N SER A 94 3.14 0.97 -25.70
CA SER A 94 1.81 0.96 -25.12
C SER A 94 1.45 -0.47 -24.70
N THR A 95 1.33 -0.68 -23.40
CA THR A 95 1.01 -1.99 -22.79
C THR A 95 -0.24 -1.92 -21.94
N GLU A 96 -0.78 -3.06 -21.58
CA GLU A 96 -1.90 -3.20 -20.66
C GLU A 96 -1.40 -3.59 -19.27
N LEU A 97 -1.92 -2.91 -18.23
CA LEU A 97 -1.66 -3.22 -16.85
C LEU A 97 -2.93 -3.75 -16.20
N SER A 98 -2.94 -5.02 -15.81
CA SER A 98 -4.06 -5.63 -15.10
C SER A 98 -4.05 -5.27 -13.62
N VAL A 99 -5.08 -4.56 -13.15
CA VAL A 99 -5.31 -4.37 -11.71
C VAL A 99 -6.01 -5.61 -11.15
N PRO A 100 -5.43 -6.29 -10.17
CA PRO A 100 -6.02 -7.51 -9.62
C PRO A 100 -7.33 -7.27 -8.90
N LYS A 101 -8.25 -8.24 -9.00
CA LYS A 101 -9.47 -8.30 -8.21
C LYS A 101 -9.16 -8.31 -6.72
N LYS A 102 -9.96 -7.58 -5.92
CA LYS A 102 -9.83 -7.48 -4.46
C LYS A 102 -11.18 -7.68 -3.78
N ILE A 103 -11.20 -8.44 -2.69
CA ILE A 103 -12.38 -8.69 -1.87
C ILE A 103 -12.01 -8.41 -0.42
N THR A 104 -12.87 -7.68 0.30
CA THR A 104 -12.71 -7.41 1.73
C THR A 104 -13.98 -7.79 2.47
N TYR A 105 -13.84 -8.54 3.54
CA TYR A 105 -14.89 -8.88 4.50
C TYR A 105 -14.48 -8.33 5.86
N GLY A 106 -15.41 -7.70 6.54
CA GLY A 106 -15.20 -7.21 7.89
C GLY A 106 -16.41 -7.42 8.77
N VAL A 107 -16.16 -7.62 10.04
CA VAL A 107 -17.18 -7.65 11.09
C VAL A 107 -16.75 -6.80 12.27
N GLY A 108 -17.71 -6.21 12.95
CA GLY A 108 -17.44 -5.38 14.11
C GLY A 108 -18.60 -5.38 15.08
N LEU A 109 -18.31 -5.03 16.32
CA LEU A 109 -19.27 -4.93 17.41
C LEU A 109 -18.90 -3.75 18.28
N GLY A 110 -19.87 -2.96 18.69
CA GLY A 110 -19.64 -1.90 19.66
C GLY A 110 -20.74 -0.85 19.77
N ASP A 111 -20.54 0.04 20.72
CA ASP A 111 -21.19 1.34 20.81
C ASP A 111 -20.22 2.39 20.25
N MET A 112 -20.54 2.95 19.10
CA MET A 112 -19.66 3.88 18.39
C MET A 112 -19.29 5.14 19.19
N ASN A 113 -20.03 5.44 20.26
CA ASN A 113 -19.78 6.56 21.16
C ASN A 113 -18.92 6.18 22.38
N LYS A 114 -18.66 4.88 22.59
CA LYS A 114 -17.89 4.39 23.75
C LYS A 114 -16.75 3.47 23.34
N TRP A 115 -17.05 2.41 22.62
CA TRP A 115 -16.05 1.45 22.18
C TRP A 115 -16.50 0.67 20.94
N PHE A 116 -15.53 0.22 20.18
CA PHE A 116 -15.77 -0.62 19.01
C PHE A 116 -14.61 -1.59 18.87
N VAL A 117 -14.91 -2.84 18.50
CA VAL A 117 -13.91 -3.86 18.14
C VAL A 117 -14.33 -4.43 16.80
N GLY A 118 -13.37 -4.62 15.91
CA GLY A 118 -13.63 -5.17 14.59
C GLY A 118 -12.47 -5.97 14.07
N ALA A 119 -12.78 -6.86 13.14
CA ALA A 119 -11.81 -7.64 12.37
C ALA A 119 -12.18 -7.61 10.89
N GLN A 120 -11.17 -7.62 10.03
CA GLN A 120 -11.38 -7.73 8.58
C GLN A 120 -10.33 -8.64 7.94
N ILE A 121 -10.74 -9.26 6.84
CA ILE A 121 -9.88 -10.04 5.95
C ILE A 121 -9.99 -9.41 4.56
N GLU A 122 -8.84 -9.14 3.96
CA GLU A 122 -8.73 -8.68 2.58
C GLU A 122 -7.96 -9.70 1.76
N LYS A 123 -8.49 -10.07 0.60
CA LYS A 123 -7.83 -10.93 -0.39
C LYS A 123 -7.68 -10.20 -1.70
N LYS A 124 -6.47 -10.21 -2.25
CA LYS A 124 -6.14 -9.64 -3.56
C LYS A 124 -5.56 -10.74 -4.45
N PHE A 125 -6.16 -10.95 -5.60
CA PHE A 125 -5.85 -12.04 -6.52
C PHE A 125 -4.79 -11.58 -7.53
N SER A 126 -3.54 -11.59 -7.12
CA SER A 126 -2.41 -11.03 -7.87
C SER A 126 -1.53 -12.09 -8.55
N SER A 127 -1.83 -13.37 -8.42
CA SER A 127 -1.02 -14.47 -8.98
C SER A 127 -0.84 -14.38 -10.50
N ASN A 128 -1.80 -13.78 -11.21
CA ASN A 128 -1.74 -13.60 -12.66
C ASN A 128 -1.32 -12.18 -13.08
N PHE A 129 -0.87 -11.36 -12.13
CA PHE A 129 -0.39 -10.02 -12.45
C PHE A 129 0.89 -10.09 -13.26
N LYS A 130 0.95 -9.32 -14.33
CA LYS A 130 2.14 -9.14 -15.18
C LYS A 130 2.29 -7.67 -15.53
N ASN A 131 3.51 -7.21 -15.58
CA ASN A 131 3.88 -5.93 -16.14
C ASN A 131 4.85 -6.20 -17.30
N GLU A 132 4.37 -6.13 -18.52
CA GLU A 132 5.15 -6.47 -19.71
C GLU A 132 6.32 -5.50 -19.95
N PHE A 133 6.20 -4.27 -19.48
CA PHE A 133 7.23 -3.25 -19.65
C PHE A 133 8.35 -3.36 -18.59
N LEU A 134 7.98 -3.66 -17.34
CA LEU A 134 8.92 -3.81 -16.24
C LEU A 134 8.97 -5.28 -15.80
N ASP A 135 9.72 -6.08 -16.54
CA ASP A 135 10.06 -7.44 -16.15
C ASP A 135 11.27 -7.38 -15.20
N ILE A 136 10.99 -7.47 -13.90
CA ILE A 136 12.03 -7.46 -12.87
C ILE A 136 12.45 -8.91 -12.61
N ASN A 137 13.69 -9.22 -12.92
CA ASN A 137 14.27 -10.53 -12.66
C ASN A 137 14.09 -10.93 -11.19
N ASN A 138 13.76 -12.21 -10.95
CA ASN A 138 13.57 -12.80 -9.62
C ASN A 138 12.38 -12.24 -8.82
N VAL A 139 11.42 -11.59 -9.47
CA VAL A 139 10.16 -11.16 -8.85
C VAL A 139 9.00 -11.94 -9.45
N GLU A 140 8.26 -12.60 -8.60
CA GLU A 140 7.03 -13.32 -8.93
C GLU A 140 5.86 -12.73 -8.14
N TYR A 141 4.64 -12.94 -8.64
CA TYR A 141 3.44 -12.47 -7.99
C TYR A 141 2.59 -13.63 -7.47
N ARG A 142 2.03 -13.45 -6.29
CA ARG A 142 1.09 -14.39 -5.65
C ARG A 142 -0.16 -13.65 -5.17
N ASP A 143 -1.18 -14.39 -4.83
CA ASP A 143 -2.34 -13.83 -4.13
C ASP A 143 -1.92 -13.33 -2.75
N SER A 144 -2.39 -12.14 -2.39
CA SER A 144 -2.15 -11.58 -1.06
C SER A 144 -3.35 -11.75 -0.16
N GLU A 145 -3.08 -11.92 1.12
CA GLU A 145 -4.07 -11.99 2.18
C GLU A 145 -3.64 -11.11 3.34
N SER A 146 -4.56 -10.28 3.82
CA SER A 146 -4.35 -9.41 4.97
C SER A 146 -5.44 -9.62 6.00
N ILE A 147 -5.05 -9.86 7.25
CA ILE A 147 -5.94 -9.94 8.41
C ILE A 147 -5.63 -8.76 9.31
N SER A 148 -6.66 -8.01 9.66
CA SER A 148 -6.56 -6.87 10.57
C SER A 148 -7.58 -6.99 11.69
N ILE A 149 -7.16 -6.68 12.92
CA ILE A 149 -8.01 -6.57 14.09
C ILE A 149 -7.78 -5.20 14.69
N GLY A 150 -8.85 -4.51 15.04
CA GLY A 150 -8.76 -3.17 15.62
C GLY A 150 -9.81 -2.91 16.68
N ALA A 151 -9.49 -1.98 17.56
CA ALA A 151 -10.38 -1.49 18.59
C ALA A 151 -10.30 0.02 18.71
N SER A 152 -11.40 0.63 19.11
CA SER A 152 -11.44 2.04 19.54
C SER A 152 -12.16 2.19 20.86
N TYR A 153 -11.75 3.22 21.62
CA TYR A 153 -12.34 3.53 22.90
C TYR A 153 -12.44 5.03 23.12
N ILE A 154 -13.57 5.49 23.62
CA ILE A 154 -13.85 6.87 24.00
C ILE A 154 -14.33 6.85 25.45
N PRO A 155 -13.58 7.40 26.40
CA PRO A 155 -13.95 7.35 27.81
C PRO A 155 -15.35 7.95 28.10
N GLU A 156 -15.62 9.15 27.61
CA GLU A 156 -16.90 9.84 27.79
C GLU A 156 -17.12 10.87 26.67
N TYR A 157 -17.84 10.45 25.60
CA TYR A 157 -18.05 11.25 24.41
C TYR A 157 -18.69 12.63 24.68
N THR A 158 -19.60 12.70 25.67
CA THR A 158 -20.37 13.90 26.02
C THR A 158 -19.74 14.75 27.13
N SER A 159 -18.52 14.45 27.55
CA SER A 159 -17.87 15.18 28.67
C SER A 159 -17.70 16.65 28.34
N LEU A 160 -18.27 17.52 29.20
CA LEU A 160 -18.12 18.97 29.11
C LEU A 160 -16.89 19.49 29.89
N THR A 161 -16.40 18.70 30.84
CA THR A 161 -15.36 19.12 31.79
C THR A 161 -13.95 18.69 31.40
N SER A 162 -13.81 17.64 30.58
CA SER A 162 -12.50 17.08 30.22
C SER A 162 -12.39 16.80 28.72
N PHE A 163 -11.45 17.47 28.07
CA PHE A 163 -11.11 17.24 26.68
C PHE A 163 -10.66 15.80 26.43
N TRP A 164 -9.80 15.24 27.28
CA TRP A 164 -9.23 13.89 27.14
C TRP A 164 -10.25 12.78 27.20
N LYS A 165 -11.37 12.99 27.86
CA LYS A 165 -12.47 12.02 27.91
C LYS A 165 -13.21 11.88 26.58
N ARG A 166 -13.15 12.89 25.71
CA ARG A 166 -13.76 12.90 24.37
C ARG A 166 -12.82 12.40 23.27
N VAL A 167 -11.57 12.20 23.61
CA VAL A 167 -10.55 11.69 22.70
C VAL A 167 -10.85 10.23 22.33
N VAL A 168 -10.68 9.89 21.06
CA VAL A 168 -10.82 8.53 20.56
C VAL A 168 -9.45 7.87 20.57
N TYR A 169 -9.28 6.83 21.38
CA TYR A 169 -8.09 6.00 21.42
C TYR A 169 -8.28 4.80 20.51
N ARG A 170 -7.28 4.47 19.68
CA ARG A 170 -7.35 3.38 18.71
C ARG A 170 -6.14 2.48 18.84
N PHE A 171 -6.40 1.19 18.67
CA PHE A 171 -5.40 0.15 18.61
C PHE A 171 -5.69 -0.78 17.43
N GLY A 172 -4.66 -1.28 16.76
CA GLY A 172 -4.83 -2.22 15.67
C GLY A 172 -3.61 -3.08 15.46
N ILE A 173 -3.86 -4.30 15.00
CA ILE A 173 -2.84 -5.26 14.57
C ILE A 173 -3.18 -5.67 13.14
N LYS A 174 -2.17 -5.74 12.28
CA LYS A 174 -2.31 -6.22 10.90
C LYS A 174 -1.22 -7.24 10.60
N ASN A 175 -1.63 -8.35 10.00
CA ASN A 175 -0.73 -9.32 9.39
C ASN A 175 -1.08 -9.45 7.90
N GLU A 176 -0.08 -9.33 7.04
CA GLU A 176 -0.27 -9.33 5.58
C GLU A 176 0.76 -10.20 4.89
N LYS A 177 0.29 -11.15 4.09
CA LYS A 177 1.09 -11.83 3.09
C LYS A 177 1.10 -10.96 1.84
N LYS A 178 2.26 -10.34 1.51
CA LYS A 178 2.38 -9.47 0.34
C LYS A 178 2.19 -10.23 -0.96
N SER A 179 1.75 -9.54 -2.01
CA SER A 179 1.58 -10.12 -3.35
C SER A 179 2.90 -10.40 -4.07
N ILE A 180 4.04 -10.11 -3.49
CA ILE A 180 5.35 -10.19 -4.12
C ILE A 180 6.17 -11.31 -3.49
N ILE A 181 6.82 -12.09 -4.35
CA ILE A 181 7.84 -13.09 -4.03
C ILE A 181 9.14 -12.60 -4.67
N VAL A 182 10.22 -12.52 -3.89
CA VAL A 182 11.54 -12.10 -4.37
C VAL A 182 12.53 -13.23 -4.12
N ASN A 183 13.28 -13.65 -5.14
CA ASN A 183 14.21 -14.78 -5.06
C ASN A 183 13.55 -16.05 -4.49
N ASN A 184 12.33 -16.37 -4.89
CA ASN A 184 11.50 -17.49 -4.41
C ASN A 184 11.11 -17.38 -2.92
N LEU A 185 11.34 -16.24 -2.26
CA LEU A 185 10.98 -16.01 -0.87
C LEU A 185 9.78 -15.09 -0.76
N PRO A 186 8.71 -15.51 -0.07
CA PRO A 186 7.51 -14.70 0.11
C PRO A 186 7.77 -13.56 1.09
N ILE A 187 7.28 -12.37 0.78
CA ILE A 187 7.35 -11.22 1.67
C ILE A 187 6.10 -11.17 2.53
N ASN A 188 6.29 -11.15 3.86
CA ASN A 188 5.23 -10.98 4.84
C ASN A 188 5.43 -9.65 5.59
N GLN A 189 4.34 -9.09 6.09
CA GLN A 189 4.36 -7.87 6.89
C GLN A 189 3.49 -8.06 8.13
N PHE A 190 4.03 -7.65 9.27
CA PHE A 190 3.27 -7.49 10.51
C PHE A 190 3.34 -6.05 10.97
N SER A 191 2.24 -5.47 11.43
CA SER A 191 2.24 -4.13 12.01
C SER A 191 1.31 -3.98 13.20
N LEU A 192 1.73 -3.11 14.11
CA LEU A 192 1.00 -2.63 15.27
C LEU A 192 0.68 -1.16 15.06
N ASN A 193 -0.57 -0.77 15.26
CA ASN A 193 -1.05 0.58 15.04
C ASN A 193 -1.62 1.15 16.33
N LEU A 194 -1.21 2.36 16.69
CA LEU A 194 -1.77 3.16 17.77
C LEU A 194 -2.30 4.46 17.18
N GLY A 195 -3.45 4.92 17.62
CA GLY A 195 -4.04 6.14 17.10
C GLY A 195 -4.80 6.94 18.15
N VAL A 196 -4.80 8.25 17.96
CA VAL A 196 -5.55 9.19 18.80
C VAL A 196 -6.34 10.13 17.90
N GLY A 197 -7.64 10.25 18.15
CA GLY A 197 -8.53 11.17 17.44
C GLY A 197 -9.01 12.28 18.36
N PHE A 198 -8.66 13.50 18.04
CA PHE A 198 -9.02 14.68 18.80
C PHE A 198 -10.28 15.34 18.22
N PRO A 199 -11.35 15.50 18.98
CA PRO A 199 -12.49 16.32 18.55
C PRO A 199 -12.07 17.79 18.54
N LEU A 200 -12.26 18.44 17.41
CA LEU A 200 -12.07 19.89 17.24
C LEU A 200 -13.43 20.62 17.31
N ALA A 201 -13.45 21.91 17.00
CA ALA A 201 -14.68 22.69 16.96
C ALA A 201 -15.60 22.23 15.83
N GLY A 202 -16.90 22.21 16.07
CA GLY A 202 -17.91 21.74 15.10
C GLY A 202 -17.84 20.23 14.85
N LEU A 203 -17.80 19.84 13.59
CA LEU A 203 -17.70 18.44 13.15
C LEU A 203 -16.28 18.00 12.83
N SER A 204 -15.30 18.92 12.99
CA SER A 204 -13.92 18.70 12.62
C SER A 204 -13.21 17.74 13.60
N LYS A 205 -12.26 16.98 13.07
CA LYS A 205 -11.43 16.03 13.85
C LYS A 205 -9.98 16.06 13.38
N ALA A 206 -9.06 16.02 14.33
CA ALA A 206 -7.64 15.75 14.05
C ALA A 206 -7.30 14.33 14.47
N ASN A 207 -6.56 13.61 13.65
CA ASN A 207 -6.14 12.25 13.92
C ASN A 207 -4.62 12.17 13.86
N VAL A 208 -4.02 11.50 14.83
CA VAL A 208 -2.61 11.15 14.87
C VAL A 208 -2.51 9.65 15.01
N GLY A 209 -1.76 9.02 14.15
CA GLY A 209 -1.54 7.57 14.16
C GLY A 209 -0.06 7.24 14.07
N ILE A 210 0.35 6.22 14.79
CA ILE A 210 1.70 5.67 14.78
C ILE A 210 1.58 4.20 14.37
N GLU A 211 2.41 3.79 13.43
CA GLU A 211 2.52 2.41 13.00
C GLU A 211 3.95 1.93 13.20
N PHE A 212 4.11 0.82 13.92
CA PHE A 212 5.34 0.06 14.02
C PHE A 212 5.15 -1.23 13.23
N GLY A 213 6.03 -1.50 12.31
CA GLY A 213 5.88 -2.66 11.46
C GLY A 213 7.21 -3.32 11.16
N GLN A 214 7.09 -4.56 10.69
CA GLN A 214 8.17 -5.40 10.24
C GLN A 214 7.78 -6.00 8.90
N ILE A 215 8.67 -5.93 7.93
CA ILE A 215 8.48 -6.46 6.58
C ILE A 215 9.66 -7.37 6.22
N GLY A 216 9.38 -8.47 5.52
CA GLY A 216 10.39 -9.46 5.14
C GLY A 216 10.60 -10.54 6.18
N GLU A 217 11.55 -11.43 5.90
CA GLU A 217 11.96 -12.54 6.76
C GLU A 217 13.49 -12.65 6.77
N GLU A 218 14.07 -13.06 7.90
CA GLU A 218 15.51 -13.23 8.04
C GLU A 218 15.94 -14.61 7.51
N ASN A 219 16.04 -14.75 6.19
CA ASN A 219 16.42 -16.01 5.53
C ASN A 219 17.75 -15.91 4.75
N GLY A 220 18.62 -14.96 5.12
CA GLY A 220 19.94 -14.75 4.50
C GLY A 220 19.92 -14.13 3.09
N LEU A 221 18.78 -14.15 2.39
CA LEU A 221 18.59 -13.59 1.04
C LEU A 221 17.58 -12.42 1.00
N ILE A 222 16.74 -12.28 2.01
CA ILE A 222 15.82 -11.16 2.19
C ILE A 222 16.11 -10.50 3.53
N LEU A 223 16.28 -9.19 3.49
CA LEU A 223 16.45 -8.38 4.69
C LEU A 223 15.11 -8.23 5.42
N LYS A 224 15.14 -8.42 6.71
CA LYS A 224 14.05 -8.09 7.61
C LYS A 224 14.17 -6.62 7.99
N GLU A 225 13.19 -5.83 7.61
CA GLU A 225 13.17 -4.39 7.88
C GLU A 225 12.13 -4.06 8.94
N ASN A 226 12.54 -3.26 9.92
CA ASN A 226 11.62 -2.64 10.86
C ASN A 226 11.37 -1.21 10.40
N TYR A 227 10.11 -0.79 10.41
CA TYR A 227 9.75 0.56 10.03
C TYR A 227 8.84 1.23 11.08
N PHE A 228 8.91 2.54 11.07
CA PHE A 228 8.05 3.43 11.84
C PHE A 228 7.37 4.40 10.89
N ALA A 229 6.06 4.55 11.01
CA ALA A 229 5.30 5.52 10.23
C ALA A 229 4.44 6.40 11.13
N LEU A 230 4.46 7.71 10.88
CA LEU A 230 3.59 8.70 11.50
C LEU A 230 2.54 9.13 10.48
N ARG A 231 1.27 9.10 10.88
CA ARG A 231 0.15 9.53 10.04
C ARG A 231 -0.60 10.67 10.72
N LEU A 232 -0.79 11.76 10.00
CA LEU A 232 -1.57 12.90 10.43
C LEU A 232 -2.77 13.08 9.50
N GLY A 233 -3.94 13.31 10.05
CA GLY A 233 -5.15 13.53 9.28
C GLY A 233 -6.03 14.61 9.90
N LEU A 234 -6.60 15.47 9.06
CA LEU A 234 -7.60 16.46 9.42
C LEU A 234 -8.87 16.17 8.63
N SER A 235 -10.00 16.19 9.32
CA SER A 235 -11.33 16.14 8.73
C SER A 235 -12.08 17.40 9.16
N LEU A 236 -12.49 18.18 8.18
CA LEU A 236 -13.22 19.44 8.33
C LEU A 236 -14.71 19.25 8.12
#